data_5227ae435ea4aa36b2baf56a938c6c81
#
_entry.id   5227ae435ea4aa36b2baf56a938c6c81
#
_cell.length_a   1.000
_cell.length_b   1.000
_cell.length_c   1.000
_cell.angle_alpha   90.00
_cell.angle_beta   90.00
_cell.angle_gamma   90.00
#
_symmetry.space_group_name_H-M   'P 1'
#
loop_
_entity.id
_entity.type
_entity.pdbx_description
1 polymer ?
#
loop_
_entity_poly.entity_id
_entity_poly.type
_entity_poly.pdbx_seq_one_letter_code
_entity_poly.pdbx_strand_id
1 'polypeptide(L)'
;MTQYEQKLIFPLYNMVRGKSPAEAIRTLWRQGLLDRKSMERGYFVREVERRVREGEGRSAAMTNVALEAKCSYEKVRRAIYETKKENK
;
A
#
# COMPACT_ATOMS: atom_id res chain seq x y z
N MET A 1 -13.54 -10.35 -13.94
CA MET A 1 -12.39 -9.77 -14.68
C MET A 1 -12.63 -9.87 -16.18
N THR A 2 -12.42 -8.79 -16.92
CA THR A 2 -12.61 -8.78 -18.37
C THR A 2 -11.49 -9.51 -19.10
N GLN A 3 -11.73 -9.86 -20.37
CA GLN A 3 -10.68 -10.46 -21.19
C GLN A 3 -9.48 -9.53 -21.35
N TYR A 4 -9.74 -8.22 -21.47
CA TYR A 4 -8.67 -7.23 -21.56
C TYR A 4 -7.81 -7.22 -20.31
N GLU A 5 -8.45 -7.21 -19.15
CA GLU A 5 -7.72 -7.25 -17.88
C GLU A 5 -6.87 -8.52 -17.74
N GLN A 6 -7.40 -9.66 -18.18
CA GLN A 6 -6.66 -10.91 -18.17
C GLN A 6 -5.42 -10.84 -19.06
N LYS A 7 -5.54 -10.19 -20.22
CA LYS A 7 -4.40 -9.99 -21.13
C LYS A 7 -3.32 -9.10 -20.50
N LEU A 8 -3.72 -8.13 -19.68
CA LEU A 8 -2.78 -7.29 -18.96
C LEU A 8 -2.04 -8.05 -17.87
N ILE A 9 -2.73 -8.98 -17.20
CA ILE A 9 -2.18 -9.75 -16.09
C ILE A 9 -1.28 -10.90 -16.56
N PHE A 10 -1.61 -11.51 -17.68
CA PHE A 10 -0.92 -12.71 -18.17
C PHE A 10 0.61 -12.57 -18.23
N PRO A 11 1.16 -11.48 -18.79
CA PRO A 11 2.61 -11.30 -18.79
C PRO A 11 3.21 -11.24 -17.38
N LEU A 12 2.46 -10.72 -16.41
CA LEU A 12 2.92 -10.66 -15.02
C LEU A 12 3.08 -12.06 -14.44
N TYR A 13 2.17 -12.95 -14.80
CA TYR A 13 2.24 -14.36 -14.39
C TYR A 13 3.56 -14.98 -14.82
N ASN A 14 3.96 -14.74 -16.07
CA ASN A 14 5.21 -15.28 -16.59
C ASN A 14 6.44 -14.70 -15.90
N MET A 15 6.37 -13.42 -15.50
CA MET A 15 7.47 -12.75 -14.79
C MET A 15 7.72 -13.34 -13.39
N VAL A 16 6.65 -13.76 -12.71
CA VAL A 16 6.75 -14.19 -11.32
C VAL A 16 6.70 -15.70 -11.15
N ARG A 17 6.45 -16.43 -12.22
CA ARG A 17 6.32 -17.87 -12.19
C ARG A 17 7.56 -18.55 -11.62
N GLY A 18 7.37 -19.45 -10.65
CA GLY A 18 8.46 -20.17 -10.02
C GLY A 18 9.23 -19.40 -8.98
N LYS A 19 8.86 -18.14 -8.70
CA LYS A 19 9.51 -17.29 -7.69
C LYS A 19 8.77 -17.36 -6.38
N SER A 20 9.49 -17.14 -5.27
CA SER A 20 8.84 -16.96 -3.97
C SER A 20 8.00 -15.69 -3.98
N PRO A 21 7.00 -15.56 -3.09
CA PRO A 21 6.20 -14.33 -3.03
C PRO A 21 7.06 -13.07 -2.89
N ALA A 22 8.09 -13.10 -2.06
CA ALA A 22 8.96 -11.93 -1.86
C ALA A 22 9.71 -11.58 -3.14
N GLU A 23 10.26 -12.58 -3.85
CA GLU A 23 10.97 -12.35 -5.11
C GLU A 23 10.04 -11.88 -6.22
N ALA A 24 8.82 -12.42 -6.27
CA ALA A 24 7.81 -12.01 -7.22
C ALA A 24 7.48 -10.52 -7.06
N ILE A 25 7.25 -10.08 -5.83
CA ILE A 25 6.94 -8.68 -5.53
C ILE A 25 8.12 -7.78 -5.90
N ARG A 26 9.36 -8.17 -5.55
CA ARG A 26 10.56 -7.39 -5.92
C ARG A 26 10.71 -7.27 -7.42
N THR A 27 10.41 -8.34 -8.16
CA THR A 27 10.48 -8.32 -9.62
C THR A 27 9.50 -7.29 -10.19
N LEU A 28 8.25 -7.31 -9.74
CA LEU A 28 7.23 -6.37 -10.16
C LEU A 28 7.63 -4.93 -9.81
N TRP A 29 8.19 -4.73 -8.63
CA TRP A 29 8.67 -3.42 -8.18
C TRP A 29 9.76 -2.88 -9.12
N ARG A 30 10.78 -3.71 -9.42
CA ARG A 30 11.88 -3.31 -10.31
C ARG A 30 11.42 -2.99 -11.71
N GLN A 31 10.37 -3.65 -12.19
CA GLN A 31 9.80 -3.39 -13.51
C GLN A 31 8.88 -2.19 -13.54
N GLY A 32 8.68 -1.51 -12.40
CA GLY A 32 7.82 -0.34 -12.32
C GLY A 32 6.33 -0.67 -12.46
N LEU A 33 5.95 -1.91 -12.17
CA LEU A 33 4.57 -2.38 -12.35
C LEU A 33 3.70 -2.23 -11.12
N LEU A 34 4.25 -1.75 -10.01
CA LEU A 34 3.50 -1.51 -8.78
C LEU A 34 3.33 -0.01 -8.56
N ASP A 35 2.12 0.40 -8.20
CA ASP A 35 1.82 1.79 -7.91
C ASP A 35 2.30 2.14 -6.50
N ARG A 36 3.38 2.90 -6.41
CA ARG A 36 3.97 3.30 -5.14
C ARG A 36 2.99 4.07 -4.25
N LYS A 37 2.21 5.00 -4.83
CA LYS A 37 1.25 5.79 -4.05
C LYS A 37 0.19 4.92 -3.40
N SER A 38 -0.36 3.97 -4.13
CA SER A 38 -1.36 3.04 -3.60
C SER A 38 -0.77 2.14 -2.52
N MET A 39 0.46 1.71 -2.70
CA MET A 39 1.15 0.88 -1.71
C MET A 39 1.44 1.66 -0.43
N GLU A 40 1.90 2.90 -0.54
CA GLU A 40 2.14 3.77 0.61
C GLU A 40 0.84 4.05 1.36
N ARG A 41 -0.23 4.39 0.63
CA ARG A 41 -1.54 4.65 1.23
C ARG A 41 -2.02 3.44 2.03
N GLY A 42 -1.95 2.26 1.44
CA GLY A 42 -2.33 1.03 2.11
C GLY A 42 -1.50 0.77 3.37
N TYR A 43 -0.20 1.02 3.30
CA TYR A 43 0.69 0.89 4.44
C TYR A 43 0.30 1.84 5.57
N PHE A 44 0.06 3.11 5.26
CA PHE A 44 -0.32 4.11 6.26
C PHE A 44 -1.62 3.71 6.97
N VAL A 45 -2.62 3.31 6.20
CA VAL A 45 -3.92 2.92 6.76
C VAL A 45 -3.76 1.73 7.70
N ARG A 46 -3.10 0.67 7.25
CA ARG A 46 -2.91 -0.53 8.06
C ARG A 46 -2.11 -0.25 9.33
N GLU A 47 -1.05 0.54 9.21
CA GLU A 47 -0.17 0.82 10.34
C GLU A 47 -0.86 1.69 11.39
N VAL A 48 -1.61 2.72 10.97
CA VAL A 48 -2.37 3.56 11.89
C VAL A 48 -3.45 2.73 12.59
N GLU A 49 -4.18 1.90 11.86
CA GLU A 49 -5.20 1.03 12.44
C GLU A 49 -4.62 0.06 13.47
N ARG A 50 -3.46 -0.51 13.18
CA ARG A 50 -2.78 -1.42 14.09
C ARG A 50 -2.43 -0.71 15.40
N ARG A 51 -1.87 0.50 15.31
CA ARG A 51 -1.47 1.28 16.49
C ARG A 51 -2.67 1.71 17.32
N VAL A 52 -3.76 2.08 16.66
CA VAL A 52 -5.00 2.44 17.37
C VAL A 52 -5.57 1.22 18.12
N ARG A 53 -5.55 0.05 17.49
CA ARG A 53 -5.97 -1.19 18.16
C ARG A 53 -5.11 -1.53 19.37
N GLU A 54 -3.84 -1.15 19.34
CA GLU A 54 -2.91 -1.37 20.46
C GLU A 54 -3.05 -0.32 21.55
N GLY A 55 -3.98 0.62 21.43
CA GLY A 55 -4.29 1.60 22.44
C GLY A 55 -3.74 3.00 22.21
N GLU A 56 -3.05 3.23 21.09
CA GLU A 56 -2.52 4.55 20.75
C GLU A 56 -3.66 5.48 20.30
N GLY A 57 -3.59 6.75 20.67
CA GLY A 57 -4.53 7.74 20.15
C GLY A 57 -4.35 7.91 18.66
N ARG A 58 -5.42 8.22 17.94
CA ARG A 58 -5.40 8.31 16.47
C ARG A 58 -4.39 9.35 15.96
N SER A 59 -4.40 10.55 16.57
CA SER A 59 -3.43 11.60 16.17
C SER A 59 -2.00 11.20 16.45
N ALA A 60 -1.75 10.57 17.58
CA ALA A 60 -0.43 10.08 17.96
C ALA A 60 0.03 8.98 17.00
N ALA A 61 -0.86 8.07 16.64
CA ALA A 61 -0.57 7.01 15.67
C ALA A 61 -0.15 7.58 14.32
N MET A 62 -0.91 8.55 13.82
CA MET A 62 -0.59 9.21 12.54
C MET A 62 0.76 9.94 12.60
N THR A 63 1.03 10.62 13.71
CA THR A 63 2.31 11.31 13.90
C THR A 63 3.47 10.32 13.89
N ASN A 64 3.34 9.22 14.60
CA ASN A 64 4.39 8.20 14.68
C ASN A 64 4.64 7.51 13.35
N VAL A 65 3.58 7.22 12.60
CA VAL A 65 3.71 6.63 11.27
C VAL A 65 4.43 7.61 10.32
N ALA A 66 4.09 8.89 10.39
CA ALA A 66 4.74 9.93 9.57
C ALA A 66 6.24 10.02 9.89
N LEU A 67 6.60 9.98 11.17
CA LEU A 67 8.00 10.01 11.60
C LEU A 67 8.78 8.80 11.07
N GLU A 68 8.21 7.62 11.18
CA GLU A 68 8.86 6.40 10.69
C GLU A 68 9.01 6.38 9.18
N ALA A 69 8.02 6.88 8.46
CA ALA A 69 8.05 6.95 7.00
C ALA A 69 8.85 8.15 6.47
N LYS A 70 9.32 9.02 7.37
CA LYS A 70 10.04 10.24 7.03
C LYS A 70 9.25 11.14 6.08
N CYS A 71 7.96 11.29 6.38
CA CYS A 71 7.05 12.14 5.61
C CYS A 71 6.25 13.04 6.54
N SER A 72 5.41 13.90 5.96
CA SER A 72 4.60 14.83 6.74
C SER A 72 3.37 14.14 7.35
N TYR A 73 2.90 14.66 8.46
CA TYR A 73 1.63 14.25 9.07
C TYR A 73 0.48 14.36 8.07
N GLU A 74 0.45 15.45 7.31
CA GLU A 74 -0.60 15.69 6.31
C GLU A 74 -0.66 14.59 5.24
N LYS A 75 0.47 14.05 4.85
CA LYS A 75 0.51 12.96 3.87
C LYS A 75 -0.19 11.71 4.41
N VAL A 76 0.08 11.36 5.66
CA VAL A 76 -0.57 10.22 6.32
C VAL A 76 -2.07 10.49 6.50
N ARG A 77 -2.41 11.67 6.96
CA ARG A 77 -3.80 12.08 7.17
C ARG A 77 -4.62 11.99 5.89
N ARG A 78 -4.08 12.52 4.78
CA ARG A 78 -4.75 12.45 3.47
C ARG A 78 -4.99 11.02 3.03
N ALA A 79 -4.00 10.15 3.21
CA ALA A 79 -4.14 8.75 2.82
C ALA A 79 -5.32 8.09 3.52
N ILE A 80 -5.48 8.35 4.81
CA ILE A 80 -6.56 7.80 5.61
C ILE A 80 -7.91 8.36 5.17
N TYR A 81 -8.01 9.66 4.96
CA TYR A 81 -9.26 10.30 4.54
C TYR A 81 -9.68 9.86 3.13
N GLU A 82 -8.75 9.78 2.19
CA GLU A 82 -9.04 9.32 0.83
C GLU A 82 -9.56 7.89 0.82
N THR A 83 -8.96 7.02 1.63
CA THR A 83 -9.39 5.63 1.75
C THR A 83 -10.82 5.54 2.28
N LYS A 84 -11.17 6.37 3.26
CA LYS A 84 -12.53 6.42 3.80
C LYS A 84 -13.55 6.88 2.76
N LYS A 85 -13.17 7.83 1.90
CA LYS A 85 -14.04 8.30 0.82
C LYS A 85 -14.28 7.22 -0.22
N GLU A 86 -13.26 6.44 -0.54
CA GLU A 86 -13.37 5.37 -1.53
C GLU A 86 -14.24 4.21 -1.04
N ASN A 87 -14.36 4.03 0.26
CA ASN A 87 -15.13 2.94 0.86
C ASN A 87 -16.61 3.28 1.07
N LYS A 88 -17.05 4.41 0.58
CA LYS A 88 -18.48 4.74 0.57
C LYS A 88 -19.12 4.19 -0.72
#